data_9e4efa56121f05187ef03b9b9a6786c0
#
_entry.id   9e4efa56121f05187ef03b9b9a6786c0
#
_cell.length_a   1.000
_cell.length_b   1.000
_cell.length_c   1.000
_cell.angle_alpha   90.00
_cell.angle_beta   90.00
_cell.angle_gamma   90.00
#
_symmetry.space_group_name_H-M   'P 1'
#
loop_
_entity.id
_entity.type
_entity.pdbx_description
1 polymer ?
#
loop_
_entity_poly.entity_id
_entity_poly.type
_entity_poly.pdbx_seq_one_letter_code
_entity_poly.pdbx_strand_id
1 'polypeptide(L)'
;GVAKSLCEAYREMGDKGKFSMDGTTLMKGTETLSGNYELMDLIKKDHDVELSLFYGDTRILTTLTNDNGSREINTKMSAEVYEKIKNGENYYAPKIELFGKPYSGYYVPLCQPDSSEIIGSVFCGRSLAQVNEGIQNTAVSMAVVMCIIFIIAFAIVLFMVIRIAKTLSGT
;
A
#
# COMPACT_ATOMS: atom_id res chain seq x y z
N GLY A 1 2.18 -4.64 -11.56
CA GLY A 1 1.69 -4.16 -10.27
C GLY A 1 1.68 -2.63 -10.21
N VAL A 2 1.02 -2.04 -9.21
CA VAL A 2 0.73 -0.59 -9.09
C VAL A 2 1.95 0.29 -9.29
N ALA A 3 3.10 -0.03 -8.68
CA ALA A 3 4.33 0.76 -8.84
C ALA A 3 4.78 0.85 -10.29
N LYS A 4 4.72 -0.25 -11.04
CA LYS A 4 5.10 -0.28 -12.46
C LYS A 4 4.14 0.54 -13.31
N SER A 5 2.83 0.38 -13.10
CA SER A 5 1.81 1.16 -13.81
C SER A 5 1.93 2.66 -13.53
N LEU A 6 2.29 3.03 -12.30
CA LEU A 6 2.54 4.42 -11.93
C LEU A 6 3.81 4.98 -12.60
N CYS A 7 4.88 4.19 -12.71
CA CYS A 7 6.06 4.58 -13.50
C CYS A 7 5.69 4.88 -14.96
N GLU A 8 4.93 3.98 -15.59
CA GLU A 8 4.47 4.15 -16.98
C GLU A 8 3.58 5.39 -17.12
N ALA A 9 2.64 5.58 -16.19
CA ALA A 9 1.77 6.76 -16.20
C ALA A 9 2.56 8.07 -16.13
N TYR A 10 3.57 8.18 -15.25
CA TYR A 10 4.42 9.38 -15.19
C TYR A 10 5.30 9.55 -16.41
N ARG A 11 5.77 8.46 -17.02
CA ARG A 11 6.55 8.52 -18.26
C ARG A 11 5.72 9.02 -19.46
N GLU A 12 4.43 8.69 -19.49
CA GLU A 12 3.54 9.06 -20.59
C GLU A 12 2.73 10.34 -20.32
N MET A 13 2.68 10.82 -19.06
CA MET A 13 1.95 12.02 -18.68
C MET A 13 2.49 13.27 -19.37
N GLY A 14 1.60 14.14 -19.81
CA GLY A 14 1.93 15.44 -20.36
C GLY A 14 2.64 15.38 -21.71
N ASP A 15 3.57 16.32 -21.93
CA ASP A 15 4.42 16.28 -23.10
C ASP A 15 5.48 15.14 -22.99
N LYS A 16 6.08 14.78 -24.13
CA LYS A 16 7.14 13.74 -24.16
C LYS A 16 8.49 14.24 -23.63
N GLY A 17 8.48 15.31 -22.85
CA GLY A 17 9.68 15.90 -22.27
C GLY A 17 10.35 15.02 -21.23
N LYS A 18 11.63 15.30 -21.01
CA LYS A 18 12.43 14.60 -19.99
C LYS A 18 12.06 15.05 -18.58
N PHE A 19 12.26 14.14 -17.62
CA PHE A 19 12.29 14.52 -16.21
C PHE A 19 13.55 15.33 -15.93
N SER A 20 13.40 16.42 -15.21
CA SER A 20 14.50 17.30 -14.79
C SER A 20 14.17 17.98 -13.46
N MET A 21 15.20 18.48 -12.79
CA MET A 21 15.02 19.31 -11.60
C MET A 21 15.29 20.77 -11.96
N ASP A 22 14.36 21.65 -11.61
CA ASP A 22 14.57 23.10 -11.57
C ASP A 22 14.60 23.53 -10.10
N GLY A 23 15.82 23.69 -9.57
CA GLY A 23 16.02 23.82 -8.12
C GLY A 23 15.54 22.59 -7.36
N THR A 24 14.47 22.75 -6.56
CA THR A 24 13.82 21.67 -5.81
C THR A 24 12.53 21.15 -6.48
N THR A 25 12.20 21.68 -7.66
CA THR A 25 10.97 21.38 -8.38
C THR A 25 11.23 20.33 -9.46
N LEU A 26 10.51 19.22 -9.39
CA LEU A 26 10.54 18.19 -10.44
C LEU A 26 9.66 18.64 -11.60
N MET A 27 10.25 18.65 -12.77
CA MET A 27 9.60 18.97 -14.05
C MET A 27 9.56 17.75 -14.96
N LYS A 28 8.60 17.71 -15.86
CA LYS A 28 8.60 16.82 -17.03
C LYS A 28 8.32 17.64 -18.27
N GLY A 29 9.36 17.83 -19.09
CA GLY A 29 9.30 18.83 -20.15
C GLY A 29 9.04 20.22 -19.57
N THR A 30 7.92 20.80 -19.95
CA THR A 30 7.48 22.13 -19.46
C THR A 30 6.49 22.03 -18.29
N GLU A 31 6.06 20.83 -17.93
CA GLU A 31 5.08 20.62 -16.86
C GLU A 31 5.74 20.46 -15.49
N THR A 32 5.16 21.10 -14.48
CA THR A 32 5.58 20.96 -13.09
C THR A 32 4.89 19.74 -12.48
N LEU A 33 5.68 18.76 -12.03
CA LEU A 33 5.17 17.58 -11.30
C LEU A 33 5.15 17.81 -9.80
N SER A 34 6.12 18.54 -9.24
CA SER A 34 6.13 18.84 -7.79
C SER A 34 4.85 19.53 -7.35
N GLY A 35 4.24 19.00 -6.29
CA GLY A 35 2.95 19.49 -5.77
C GLY A 35 1.72 18.97 -6.48
N ASN A 36 1.85 18.24 -7.59
CA ASN A 36 0.72 17.58 -8.25
C ASN A 36 0.55 16.15 -7.71
N TYR A 37 -0.35 15.98 -6.75
CA TYR A 37 -0.60 14.70 -6.07
C TYR A 37 -1.84 13.97 -6.57
N GLU A 38 -2.60 14.55 -7.49
CA GLU A 38 -3.93 14.07 -7.89
C GLU A 38 -3.93 12.60 -8.31
N LEU A 39 -2.99 12.21 -9.19
CA LEU A 39 -2.88 10.84 -9.66
C LEU A 39 -2.55 9.85 -8.52
N MET A 40 -1.60 10.22 -7.65
CA MET A 40 -1.21 9.36 -6.53
C MET A 40 -2.34 9.20 -5.51
N ASP A 41 -3.04 10.28 -5.20
CA ASP A 41 -4.14 10.27 -4.25
C ASP A 41 -5.32 9.45 -4.74
N LEU A 42 -5.61 9.50 -6.05
CA LEU A 42 -6.61 8.66 -6.69
C LEU A 42 -6.25 7.17 -6.55
N ILE A 43 -5.03 6.79 -6.90
CA ILE A 43 -4.57 5.40 -6.82
C ILE A 43 -4.54 4.92 -5.36
N LYS A 44 -4.09 5.75 -4.42
CA LYS A 44 -4.14 5.44 -2.99
C LYS A 44 -5.54 5.10 -2.53
N LYS A 45 -6.52 5.91 -2.91
CA LYS A 45 -7.93 5.71 -2.55
C LYS A 45 -8.49 4.40 -3.09
N ASP A 46 -8.13 4.05 -4.33
CA ASP A 46 -8.70 2.87 -5.00
C ASP A 46 -8.02 1.56 -4.57
N HIS A 47 -6.76 1.60 -4.19
CA HIS A 47 -5.95 0.40 -3.92
C HIS A 47 -5.48 0.25 -2.47
N ASP A 48 -5.77 1.21 -1.60
CA ASP A 48 -5.33 1.23 -0.19
C ASP A 48 -3.82 1.02 -0.05
N VAL A 49 -3.06 1.83 -0.79
CA VAL A 49 -1.60 1.80 -0.84
C VAL A 49 -1.02 3.19 -0.60
N GLU A 50 0.20 3.23 -0.08
CA GLU A 50 1.00 4.46 -0.05
C GLU A 50 1.94 4.49 -1.25
N LEU A 51 2.11 5.66 -1.82
CA LEU A 51 2.89 5.89 -3.03
C LEU A 51 3.92 6.99 -2.80
N SER A 52 5.07 6.85 -3.44
CA SER A 52 6.07 7.92 -3.51
C SER A 52 6.79 7.88 -4.85
N LEU A 53 7.17 9.05 -5.33
CA LEU A 53 8.07 9.23 -6.45
C LEU A 53 9.36 9.89 -5.95
N PHE A 54 10.48 9.28 -6.29
CA PHE A 54 11.82 9.75 -5.98
C PHE A 54 12.51 10.24 -7.25
N TYR A 55 13.23 11.35 -7.13
CA TYR A 55 14.23 11.76 -8.10
C TYR A 55 15.62 11.59 -7.45
N GLY A 56 16.48 10.79 -8.08
CA GLY A 56 17.66 10.29 -7.38
C GLY A 56 17.24 9.48 -6.14
N ASP A 57 17.76 9.84 -4.98
CA ASP A 57 17.45 9.27 -3.68
C ASP A 57 16.36 10.03 -2.91
N THR A 58 15.91 11.17 -3.44
CA THR A 58 15.06 12.13 -2.72
C THR A 58 13.59 12.01 -3.10
N ARG A 59 12.73 11.91 -2.09
CA ARG A 59 11.26 11.82 -2.25
C ARG A 59 10.69 13.18 -2.64
N ILE A 60 10.13 13.27 -3.84
CA ILE A 60 9.57 14.52 -4.40
C ILE A 60 8.05 14.55 -4.26
N LEU A 61 7.39 13.44 -4.57
CA LEU A 61 5.94 13.28 -4.41
C LEU A 61 5.63 12.11 -3.50
N THR A 62 4.60 12.24 -2.69
CA THR A 62 4.17 11.13 -1.82
C THR A 62 2.73 11.29 -1.33
N THR A 63 2.09 10.18 -1.06
CA THR A 63 0.82 10.13 -0.33
C THR A 63 1.03 9.97 1.18
N LEU A 64 2.26 9.64 1.62
CA LEU A 64 2.60 9.55 3.04
C LEU A 64 2.51 10.91 3.71
N THR A 65 1.83 10.96 4.83
CA THR A 65 1.68 12.18 5.65
C THR A 65 2.13 11.93 7.07
N ASN A 66 2.64 12.98 7.70
CA ASN A 66 2.89 12.99 9.13
C ASN A 66 1.58 13.20 9.93
N ASP A 67 1.69 13.19 11.25
CA ASP A 67 0.53 13.33 12.15
C ASP A 67 -0.17 14.70 12.04
N ASN A 68 0.51 15.71 11.47
CA ASN A 68 -0.07 17.04 11.19
C ASN A 68 -0.74 17.11 9.79
N GLY A 69 -0.76 16.00 9.04
CA GLY A 69 -1.32 15.94 7.68
C GLY A 69 -0.40 16.49 6.58
N SER A 70 0.83 16.91 6.91
CA SER A 70 1.80 17.37 5.92
C SER A 70 2.46 16.18 5.23
N ARG A 71 2.70 16.29 3.91
CA ARG A 71 3.34 15.23 3.14
C ARG A 71 4.82 15.15 3.44
N GLU A 72 5.33 13.93 3.55
CA GLU A 72 6.72 13.60 3.89
C GLU A 72 7.65 13.68 2.67
N ILE A 73 7.69 14.84 2.02
CA ILE A 73 8.60 15.16 0.90
C ILE A 73 10.00 15.52 1.39
N ASN A 74 10.97 15.56 0.46
CA ASN A 74 12.38 15.88 0.70
C ASN A 74 13.11 14.93 1.66
N THR A 75 12.56 13.76 1.91
CA THR A 75 13.20 12.68 2.66
C THR A 75 13.93 11.75 1.70
N LYS A 76 14.92 11.02 2.21
CA LYS A 76 15.75 10.13 1.39
C LYS A 76 15.40 8.66 1.59
N MET A 77 15.50 7.89 0.51
CA MET A 77 15.53 6.43 0.64
C MET A 77 16.86 5.98 1.26
N SER A 78 16.91 4.76 1.79
CA SER A 78 18.15 4.20 2.32
C SER A 78 19.19 4.00 1.21
N ALA A 79 20.48 4.06 1.58
CA ALA A 79 21.56 3.85 0.63
C ALA A 79 21.47 2.46 -0.06
N GLU A 80 21.07 1.42 0.69
CA GLU A 80 20.88 0.07 0.15
C GLU A 80 19.85 0.05 -0.98
N VAL A 81 18.69 0.65 -0.74
CA VAL A 81 17.62 0.73 -1.77
C VAL A 81 18.09 1.53 -2.97
N TYR A 82 18.75 2.68 -2.73
CA TYR A 82 19.23 3.52 -3.81
C TYR A 82 20.25 2.83 -4.71
N GLU A 83 21.18 2.06 -4.15
CA GLU A 83 22.15 1.30 -4.96
C GLU A 83 21.47 0.23 -5.84
N LYS A 84 20.45 -0.45 -5.33
CA LYS A 84 19.66 -1.39 -6.13
C LYS A 84 18.94 -0.70 -7.28
N ILE A 85 18.28 0.41 -6.98
CA ILE A 85 17.55 1.21 -7.99
C ILE A 85 18.49 1.72 -9.08
N LYS A 86 19.66 2.26 -8.74
CA LYS A 86 20.65 2.72 -9.71
C LYS A 86 21.10 1.64 -10.67
N ASN A 87 21.18 0.40 -10.20
CA ASN A 87 21.54 -0.75 -11.01
C ASN A 87 20.38 -1.30 -11.87
N GLY A 88 19.21 -0.64 -11.84
CA GLY A 88 18.02 -1.07 -12.57
C GLY A 88 17.26 -2.22 -11.93
N GLU A 89 17.58 -2.55 -10.68
CA GLU A 89 16.94 -3.62 -9.94
C GLU A 89 15.68 -3.13 -9.23
N ASN A 90 14.61 -3.92 -9.31
CA ASN A 90 13.47 -3.72 -8.41
C ASN A 90 13.88 -4.14 -6.98
N TYR A 91 13.32 -3.47 -5.99
CA TYR A 91 13.58 -3.81 -4.60
C TYR A 91 12.28 -4.06 -3.84
N TYR A 92 12.18 -5.24 -3.24
CA TYR A 92 11.08 -5.59 -2.34
C TYR A 92 11.54 -5.53 -0.89
N ALA A 93 10.90 -4.69 -0.10
CA ALA A 93 11.08 -4.58 1.34
C ALA A 93 9.88 -5.24 2.06
N PRO A 94 10.03 -6.47 2.59
CA PRO A 94 8.94 -7.15 3.30
C PRO A 94 8.55 -6.41 4.58
N LYS A 95 9.49 -5.68 5.16
CA LYS A 95 9.27 -4.80 6.30
C LYS A 95 10.24 -3.63 6.23
N ILE A 96 9.70 -2.43 6.12
CA ILE A 96 10.44 -1.17 6.18
C ILE A 96 9.74 -0.22 7.15
N GLU A 97 10.49 0.50 7.94
CA GLU A 97 9.94 1.54 8.82
C GLU A 97 9.97 2.88 8.09
N LEU A 98 8.80 3.48 7.91
CA LEU A 98 8.65 4.80 7.33
C LEU A 98 7.90 5.68 8.34
N PHE A 99 8.60 6.72 8.82
CA PHE A 99 8.03 7.71 9.77
C PHE A 99 7.39 7.05 11.01
N GLY A 100 8.11 6.09 11.60
CA GLY A 100 7.68 5.37 12.80
C GLY A 100 6.57 4.34 12.59
N LYS A 101 6.20 4.05 11.35
CA LYS A 101 5.17 3.06 10.99
C LYS A 101 5.75 1.95 10.12
N PRO A 102 5.39 0.68 10.36
CA PRO A 102 5.87 -0.44 9.56
C PRO A 102 5.07 -0.58 8.26
N TYR A 103 5.80 -0.73 7.16
CA TYR A 103 5.25 -0.97 5.82
C TYR A 103 5.89 -2.20 5.18
N SER A 104 5.16 -2.82 4.27
CA SER A 104 5.71 -3.68 3.23
C SER A 104 5.68 -2.92 1.93
N GLY A 105 6.78 -2.87 1.19
CA GLY A 105 6.86 -2.01 0.02
C GLY A 105 7.71 -2.54 -1.11
N TYR A 106 7.47 -1.97 -2.28
CA TYR A 106 8.12 -2.33 -3.53
C TYR A 106 8.58 -1.07 -4.25
N TYR A 107 9.86 -1.05 -4.61
CA TYR A 107 10.47 0.04 -5.37
C TYR A 107 10.72 -0.43 -6.80
N VAL A 108 10.40 0.41 -7.78
CA VAL A 108 10.64 0.17 -9.20
C VAL A 108 11.44 1.35 -9.75
N PRO A 109 12.53 1.10 -10.51
CA PRO A 109 13.27 2.16 -11.16
C PRO A 109 12.39 2.99 -12.10
N LEU A 110 12.53 4.31 -12.03
CA LEU A 110 11.90 5.26 -12.94
C LEU A 110 12.95 5.74 -13.96
N CYS A 111 12.68 5.48 -15.23
CA CYS A 111 13.56 5.89 -16.31
C CYS A 111 13.02 7.11 -17.05
N GLN A 112 13.90 7.82 -17.76
CA GLN A 112 13.50 8.84 -18.73
C GLN A 112 12.53 8.27 -19.77
N PRO A 113 11.62 9.08 -20.34
CA PRO A 113 10.63 8.59 -21.31
C PRO A 113 11.25 7.98 -22.57
N ASP A 114 12.37 8.51 -23.05
CA ASP A 114 13.01 8.19 -24.32
C ASP A 114 14.27 7.31 -24.19
N SER A 115 14.60 6.90 -22.99
CA SER A 115 15.82 6.12 -22.72
C SER A 115 15.66 5.17 -21.52
N SER A 116 16.67 4.35 -21.30
CA SER A 116 16.81 3.52 -20.09
C SER A 116 17.57 4.22 -18.95
N GLU A 117 17.84 5.52 -19.08
CA GLU A 117 18.47 6.30 -18.03
C GLU A 117 17.57 6.36 -16.79
N ILE A 118 18.05 5.80 -15.69
CA ILE A 118 17.33 5.76 -14.43
C ILE A 118 17.50 7.11 -13.73
N ILE A 119 16.38 7.76 -13.42
CA ILE A 119 16.34 9.08 -12.78
C ILE A 119 15.88 9.03 -11.33
N GLY A 120 15.34 7.92 -10.89
CA GLY A 120 14.81 7.75 -9.56
C GLY A 120 14.01 6.46 -9.43
N SER A 121 12.98 6.48 -8.63
CA SER A 121 12.09 5.32 -8.45
C SER A 121 10.67 5.72 -8.08
N VAL A 122 9.75 4.76 -8.25
CA VAL A 122 8.41 4.78 -7.66
C VAL A 122 8.34 3.72 -6.56
N PHE A 123 7.84 4.12 -5.41
CA PHE A 123 7.53 3.26 -4.28
C PHE A 123 6.03 3.02 -4.19
N CYS A 124 5.65 1.79 -3.92
CA CYS A 124 4.29 1.40 -3.55
C CYS A 124 4.36 0.50 -2.32
N GLY A 125 3.67 0.88 -1.26
CA GLY A 125 3.69 0.14 -0.01
C GLY A 125 2.32 0.04 0.66
N ARG A 126 2.18 -0.95 1.54
CA ARG A 126 1.03 -1.12 2.42
C ARG A 126 1.46 -1.07 3.87
N SER A 127 0.65 -0.43 4.69
CA SER A 127 0.85 -0.44 6.14
C SER A 127 0.65 -1.86 6.69
N LEU A 128 1.65 -2.37 7.42
CA LEU A 128 1.54 -3.66 8.09
C LEU A 128 0.58 -3.61 9.30
N ALA A 129 0.33 -2.43 9.86
CA ALA A 129 -0.67 -2.26 10.91
C ALA A 129 -2.09 -2.53 10.35
N GLN A 130 -2.43 -1.96 9.20
CA GLN A 130 -3.73 -2.19 8.55
C GLN A 130 -3.94 -3.65 8.13
N VAL A 131 -2.88 -4.32 7.65
CA VAL A 131 -2.93 -5.75 7.31
C VAL A 131 -3.24 -6.59 8.54
N ASN A 132 -2.61 -6.31 9.67
CA ASN A 132 -2.84 -7.03 10.92
C ASN A 132 -4.25 -6.80 11.49
N GLU A 133 -4.77 -5.59 11.44
CA GLU A 133 -6.14 -5.28 11.85
C GLU A 133 -7.18 -6.02 10.99
N GLY A 134 -6.98 -6.08 9.68
CA GLY A 134 -7.84 -6.82 8.77
C GLY A 134 -7.88 -8.32 9.06
N ILE A 135 -6.74 -8.92 9.36
CA ILE A 135 -6.64 -10.35 9.73
C ILE A 135 -7.33 -10.62 11.08
N GLN A 136 -7.12 -9.77 12.08
CA GLN A 136 -7.73 -9.90 13.39
C GLN A 136 -9.26 -9.80 13.33
N ASN A 137 -9.80 -8.82 12.61
CA ASN A 137 -11.23 -8.63 12.45
C ASN A 137 -11.89 -9.83 11.73
N THR A 138 -11.24 -10.39 10.72
CA THR A 138 -11.73 -11.58 10.02
C THR A 138 -11.72 -12.81 10.92
N ALA A 139 -10.66 -13.03 11.71
CA ALA A 139 -10.55 -14.14 12.62
C ALA A 139 -11.60 -14.08 13.74
N VAL A 140 -11.83 -12.90 14.32
CA VAL A 140 -12.88 -12.67 15.34
C VAL A 140 -14.26 -12.92 14.74
N SER A 141 -14.55 -12.43 13.54
CA SER A 141 -15.83 -12.64 12.87
C SER A 141 -16.09 -14.14 12.61
N MET A 142 -15.09 -14.89 12.16
CA MET A 142 -15.21 -16.34 11.98
C MET A 142 -15.47 -17.07 13.29
N ALA A 143 -14.76 -16.70 14.37
CA ALA A 143 -14.96 -17.30 15.68
C ALA A 143 -16.39 -17.05 16.21
N VAL A 144 -16.91 -15.85 16.05
CA VAL A 144 -18.30 -15.52 16.44
C VAL A 144 -19.32 -16.35 15.67
N VAL A 145 -19.16 -16.50 14.36
CA VAL A 145 -20.05 -17.32 13.52
C VAL A 145 -20.01 -18.78 13.97
N MET A 146 -18.82 -19.33 14.24
CA MET A 146 -18.69 -20.70 14.74
C MET A 146 -19.36 -20.88 16.09
N CYS A 147 -19.23 -19.96 17.03
CA CYS A 147 -19.91 -19.99 18.31
C CYS A 147 -21.44 -20.02 18.18
N ILE A 148 -21.98 -19.19 17.26
CA ILE A 148 -23.42 -19.15 16.99
C ILE A 148 -23.92 -20.52 16.49
N ILE A 149 -23.19 -21.14 15.54
CA ILE A 149 -23.52 -22.45 14.98
C ILE A 149 -23.53 -23.50 16.09
N PHE A 150 -22.54 -23.53 16.99
CA PHE A 150 -22.47 -24.44 18.10
C PHE A 150 -23.65 -24.27 19.09
N ILE A 151 -24.02 -23.03 19.40
CA ILE A 151 -25.16 -22.72 20.27
C ILE A 151 -26.48 -23.26 19.66
N ILE A 152 -26.70 -23.06 18.39
CA ILE A 152 -27.89 -23.54 17.67
C ILE A 152 -27.92 -25.07 17.67
N ALA A 153 -26.80 -25.71 17.32
CA ALA A 153 -26.72 -27.18 17.33
C ALA A 153 -26.99 -27.77 18.72
N PHE A 154 -26.45 -27.18 19.78
CA PHE A 154 -26.66 -27.59 21.16
C PHE A 154 -28.13 -27.42 21.58
N ALA A 155 -28.75 -26.30 21.19
CA ALA A 155 -30.17 -26.06 21.46
C ALA A 155 -31.07 -27.10 20.78
N ILE A 156 -30.74 -27.50 19.55
CA ILE A 156 -31.50 -28.56 18.84
C ILE A 156 -31.36 -29.90 19.55
N VAL A 157 -30.14 -30.27 19.96
CA VAL A 157 -29.92 -31.53 20.70
C VAL A 157 -30.68 -31.54 22.03
N LEU A 158 -30.60 -30.46 22.81
CA LEU A 158 -31.35 -30.32 24.06
C LEU A 158 -32.87 -30.46 23.84
N PHE A 159 -33.39 -29.80 22.80
CA PHE A 159 -34.80 -29.89 22.47
C PHE A 159 -35.23 -31.33 22.14
N MET A 160 -34.40 -32.04 21.35
CA MET A 160 -34.65 -33.47 21.06
C MET A 160 -34.64 -34.34 22.31
N VAL A 161 -33.63 -34.18 23.18
CA VAL A 161 -33.52 -34.94 24.43
C VAL A 161 -34.72 -34.71 25.34
N ILE A 162 -35.13 -33.44 25.51
CA ILE A 162 -36.32 -33.10 26.33
C ILE A 162 -37.59 -33.71 25.74
N ARG A 163 -37.73 -33.71 24.43
CA ARG A 163 -38.90 -34.28 23.75
C ARG A 163 -39.00 -35.81 23.92
N ILE A 164 -37.87 -36.49 23.77
CA ILE A 164 -37.78 -37.94 23.99
C ILE A 164 -38.08 -38.30 25.46
N ALA A 165 -37.48 -37.57 26.42
CA ALA A 165 -37.73 -37.79 27.84
C ALA A 165 -39.19 -37.61 28.22
N LYS A 166 -39.89 -36.60 27.68
CA LYS A 166 -41.33 -36.38 27.88
C LYS A 166 -42.19 -37.49 27.28
N THR A 167 -41.79 -38.02 26.14
CA THR A 167 -42.52 -39.12 25.49
C THR A 167 -42.40 -40.42 26.28
N LEU A 168 -41.26 -40.70 26.91
CA LEU A 168 -41.02 -41.90 27.74
C LEU A 168 -41.64 -41.79 29.15
N SER A 169 -41.77 -40.56 29.68
CA SER A 169 -42.39 -40.39 31.05
C SER A 169 -43.92 -40.23 31.02
N GLY A 170 -44.52 -40.16 29.84
CA GLY A 170 -45.99 -40.06 29.66
C GLY A 170 -46.71 -41.39 29.40
N THR A 171 -45.97 -42.49 29.55
CA THR A 171 -46.50 -43.83 29.60
C THR A 171 -46.38 -44.36 31.02
#